data_3e673762e5381355d9b308bc871e9442
#
_entry.id   3e673762e5381355d9b308bc871e9442
#
_cell.length_a   1.000
_cell.length_b   1.000
_cell.length_c   1.000
_cell.angle_alpha   90.00
_cell.angle_beta   90.00
_cell.angle_gamma   90.00
#
_symmetry.space_group_name_H-M   'P 1'
#
loop_
_entity.id
_entity.type
_entity.pdbx_description
1 polymer ?
#
loop_
_entity_poly.entity_id
_entity_poly.type
_entity_poly.pdbx_seq_one_letter_code
_entity_poly.pdbx_strand_id
1 'polypeptide(L)'
;MSCLFNSLSYFINENSFKIRQIICDYLEHNRPIIDGLETKEILQYENNRGDYIEHMRNPCTWGGAIEIQCACNIWNLRIFILNNRDTGNRLIEFIPLSGQYQKTICLYWTGGHYEPIKT
;
A
#
# COMPACT_ATOMS: atom_id res chain seq x y z
N MET A 1 -6.75 -12.18 0.82
CA MET A 1 -6.14 -11.98 2.14
C MET A 1 -5.91 -10.51 2.37
N SER A 2 -6.28 -10.04 3.53
CA SER A 2 -6.29 -8.60 3.80
C SER A 2 -5.21 -8.18 4.80
N CYS A 3 -4.11 -8.92 4.89
CA CYS A 3 -3.12 -8.67 5.94
C CYS A 3 -2.49 -7.27 5.84
N LEU A 4 -2.23 -6.77 4.63
CA LEU A 4 -1.73 -5.41 4.48
C LEU A 4 -2.76 -4.39 4.97
N PHE A 5 -4.01 -4.54 4.54
CA PHE A 5 -5.06 -3.59 4.90
C PHE A 5 -5.44 -3.71 6.38
N ASN A 6 -5.37 -4.92 6.93
CA ASN A 6 -5.55 -5.11 8.38
C ASN A 6 -4.45 -4.38 9.17
N SER A 7 -3.20 -4.49 8.69
CA SER A 7 -2.07 -3.80 9.34
C SER A 7 -2.25 -2.28 9.26
N LEU A 8 -2.67 -1.78 8.10
CA LEU A 8 -2.92 -0.35 7.93
C LEU A 8 -4.07 0.12 8.83
N SER A 9 -5.10 -0.71 9.02
CA SER A 9 -6.24 -0.34 9.84
C SER A 9 -5.86 -0.14 11.32
N TYR A 10 -4.76 -0.70 11.75
CA TYR A 10 -4.26 -0.46 13.10
C TYR A 10 -3.87 1.01 13.31
N PHE A 11 -3.36 1.65 12.25
CA PHE A 11 -2.86 3.02 12.34
C PHE A 11 -3.82 4.05 11.76
N ILE A 12 -4.69 3.62 10.84
CA ILE A 12 -5.65 4.49 10.16
C ILE A 12 -7.02 4.23 10.76
N ASN A 13 -7.78 5.30 11.00
CA ASN A 13 -9.08 5.19 11.65
C ASN A 13 -10.17 4.74 10.65
N GLU A 14 -9.96 3.56 10.04
CA GLU A 14 -10.86 2.95 9.09
C GLU A 14 -10.69 1.45 9.16
N ASN A 15 -11.73 0.66 8.81
CA ASN A 15 -11.58 -0.79 8.74
C ASN A 15 -10.83 -1.22 7.47
N SER A 16 -10.33 -2.44 7.46
CA SER A 16 -9.49 -2.93 6.37
C SER A 16 -10.23 -2.97 5.04
N PHE A 17 -11.51 -3.32 5.03
CA PHE A 17 -12.29 -3.34 3.79
C PHE A 17 -12.40 -1.93 3.21
N LYS A 18 -12.70 -0.95 4.04
CA LYS A 18 -12.85 0.42 3.59
C LYS A 18 -11.53 1.01 3.11
N ILE A 19 -10.42 0.69 3.79
CA ILE A 19 -9.09 1.10 3.35
C ILE A 19 -8.81 0.57 1.96
N ARG A 20 -9.10 -0.70 1.72
CA ARG A 20 -8.93 -1.33 0.40
C ARG A 20 -9.73 -0.58 -0.66
N GLN A 21 -10.99 -0.27 -0.37
CA GLN A 21 -11.85 0.41 -1.34
C GLN A 21 -11.41 1.85 -1.60
N ILE A 22 -10.98 2.56 -0.56
CA ILE A 22 -10.47 3.92 -0.72
C ILE A 22 -9.23 3.93 -1.61
N ILE A 23 -8.32 3.00 -1.41
CA ILE A 23 -7.12 2.88 -2.25
C ILE A 23 -7.52 2.56 -3.69
N CYS A 24 -8.47 1.64 -3.89
CA CYS A 24 -8.94 1.31 -5.22
C CYS A 24 -9.61 2.50 -5.91
N ASP A 25 -10.37 3.29 -5.16
CA ASP A 25 -10.97 4.52 -5.70
C ASP A 25 -9.90 5.52 -6.13
N TYR A 26 -8.84 5.65 -5.35
CA TYR A 26 -7.71 6.50 -5.69
C TYR A 26 -7.11 6.08 -7.04
N LEU A 27 -6.92 4.78 -7.23
CA LEU A 27 -6.39 4.24 -8.47
C LEU A 27 -7.37 4.43 -9.64
N GLU A 28 -8.66 4.24 -9.38
CA GLU A 28 -9.70 4.36 -10.41
C GLU A 28 -9.80 5.78 -10.96
N HIS A 29 -9.56 6.77 -10.10
CA HIS A 29 -9.55 8.17 -10.50
C HIS A 29 -8.23 8.59 -11.13
N ASN A 30 -7.36 7.63 -11.42
CA ASN A 30 -6.06 7.86 -12.05
C ASN A 30 -5.21 8.87 -11.29
N ARG A 31 -5.32 8.88 -9.97
CA ARG A 31 -4.53 9.77 -9.13
C ARG A 31 -3.08 9.31 -9.11
N PRO A 32 -2.11 10.21 -9.01
CA PRO A 32 -0.70 9.84 -9.19
C PRO A 32 -0.18 8.96 -8.05
N ILE A 33 0.52 7.90 -8.44
CA ILE A 33 1.25 7.05 -7.50
C ILE A 33 2.66 7.60 -7.33
N ILE A 34 3.34 7.86 -8.45
CA ILE A 34 4.68 8.44 -8.48
C ILE A 34 4.74 9.50 -9.58
N ASP A 35 5.72 10.39 -9.47
CA ASP A 35 5.93 11.44 -10.46
C ASP A 35 6.39 10.86 -11.79
N GLY A 36 5.90 11.44 -12.87
CA GLY A 36 6.39 11.14 -14.21
C GLY A 36 5.76 9.95 -14.89
N LEU A 37 4.88 9.21 -14.21
CA LEU A 37 4.19 8.07 -14.80
C LEU A 37 2.71 8.15 -14.50
N GLU A 38 1.88 7.88 -15.51
CA GLU A 38 0.45 7.78 -15.30
C GLU A 38 0.10 6.49 -14.56
N THR A 39 -0.81 6.62 -13.61
CA THR A 39 -1.23 5.49 -12.78
C THR A 39 -1.76 4.33 -13.62
N LYS A 40 -2.58 4.60 -14.63
CA LYS A 40 -3.14 3.55 -15.44
C LYS A 40 -2.08 2.80 -16.25
N GLU A 41 -0.99 3.46 -16.62
CA GLU A 41 0.13 2.78 -17.26
C GLU A 41 0.83 1.83 -16.30
N ILE A 42 1.04 2.27 -15.06
CA ILE A 42 1.64 1.43 -14.02
C ILE A 42 0.79 0.19 -13.80
N LEU A 43 -0.53 0.37 -13.69
CA LEU A 43 -1.44 -0.75 -13.44
C LEU A 43 -1.50 -1.73 -14.60
N GLN A 44 -1.42 -1.24 -15.83
CA GLN A 44 -1.35 -2.10 -17.02
C GLN A 44 -0.10 -2.97 -16.99
N TYR A 45 0.99 -2.39 -16.55
CA TYR A 45 2.27 -3.10 -16.48
C TYR A 45 2.21 -4.23 -15.45
N GLU A 46 1.53 -4.01 -14.33
CA GLU A 46 1.42 -4.99 -13.25
C GLU A 46 0.45 -6.12 -13.57
N ASN A 47 -0.58 -5.85 -14.37
CA ASN A 47 -1.60 -6.86 -14.67
C ASN A 47 -2.06 -6.72 -16.11
N ASN A 48 -1.41 -7.46 -16.99
CA ASN A 48 -1.71 -7.42 -18.42
C ASN A 48 -2.92 -8.29 -18.81
N ARG A 49 -3.59 -8.94 -17.85
CA ARG A 49 -4.69 -9.87 -18.14
C ARG A 49 -6.06 -9.31 -17.81
N GLY A 50 -6.13 -8.12 -17.31
CA GLY A 50 -7.41 -7.59 -16.92
C GLY A 50 -7.28 -6.34 -16.09
N ASP A 51 -8.34 -6.02 -15.37
CA ASP A 51 -8.41 -4.82 -14.59
C ASP A 51 -7.75 -5.04 -13.22
N TYR A 52 -6.61 -4.41 -13.03
CA TYR A 52 -5.91 -4.45 -11.75
C TYR A 52 -6.83 -4.02 -10.60
N ILE A 53 -7.57 -2.95 -10.82
CA ILE A 53 -8.41 -2.36 -9.79
C ILE A 53 -9.53 -3.33 -9.39
N GLU A 54 -10.17 -3.96 -10.37
CA GLU A 54 -11.23 -4.92 -10.10
C GLU A 54 -10.71 -6.08 -9.26
N HIS A 55 -9.53 -6.59 -9.60
CA HIS A 55 -8.90 -7.64 -8.81
C HIS A 55 -8.56 -7.16 -7.40
N MET A 56 -8.04 -5.94 -7.29
CA MET A 56 -7.64 -5.42 -5.99
C MET A 56 -8.83 -5.13 -5.07
N ARG A 57 -10.01 -4.88 -5.63
CA ARG A 57 -11.21 -4.70 -4.81
C ARG A 57 -11.64 -5.99 -4.11
N ASN A 58 -11.21 -7.13 -4.63
CA ASN A 58 -11.54 -8.43 -4.04
C ASN A 58 -10.76 -8.61 -2.74
N PRO A 59 -11.45 -8.91 -1.61
CA PRO A 59 -10.77 -9.06 -0.32
C PRO A 59 -9.75 -10.19 -0.28
N CYS A 60 -9.78 -11.12 -1.22
CA CYS A 60 -8.82 -12.22 -1.28
C CYS A 60 -7.53 -11.85 -2.00
N THR A 61 -7.46 -10.68 -2.61
CA THR A 61 -6.27 -10.24 -3.32
C THR A 61 -5.28 -9.58 -2.36
N TRP A 62 -4.01 -9.96 -2.48
CA TRP A 62 -2.97 -9.40 -1.64
C TRP A 62 -2.58 -8.02 -2.12
N GLY A 63 -2.47 -7.06 -1.20
CA GLY A 63 -1.91 -5.75 -1.48
C GLY A 63 -0.39 -5.79 -1.49
N GLY A 64 0.21 -4.79 -2.10
CA GLY A 64 1.66 -4.69 -2.20
C GLY A 64 2.14 -3.24 -2.26
N ALA A 65 3.28 -3.03 -2.95
CA ALA A 65 3.95 -1.73 -2.97
C ALA A 65 3.07 -0.61 -3.51
N ILE A 66 2.26 -0.90 -4.52
CA ILE A 66 1.36 0.11 -5.10
C ILE A 66 0.38 0.60 -4.05
N GLU A 67 -0.22 -0.31 -3.30
CA GLU A 67 -1.20 0.02 -2.26
C GLU A 67 -0.56 0.75 -1.08
N ILE A 68 0.67 0.38 -0.74
CA ILE A 68 1.43 1.06 0.32
C ILE A 68 1.69 2.51 -0.09
N GLN A 69 2.14 2.74 -1.32
CA GLN A 69 2.38 4.10 -1.82
C GLN A 69 1.09 4.91 -1.86
N CYS A 70 -0.02 4.30 -2.29
CA CYS A 70 -1.31 4.97 -2.26
C CYS A 70 -1.71 5.38 -0.84
N ALA A 71 -1.49 4.50 0.12
CA ALA A 71 -1.80 4.81 1.51
C ALA A 71 -0.99 6.01 2.00
N CYS A 72 0.29 6.08 1.65
CA CYS A 72 1.12 7.24 1.97
C CYS A 72 0.53 8.53 1.39
N ASN A 73 0.12 8.48 0.14
CA ASN A 73 -0.41 9.65 -0.56
C ASN A 73 -1.76 10.10 0.00
N ILE A 74 -2.62 9.13 0.35
CA ILE A 74 -3.98 9.42 0.80
C ILE A 74 -4.00 9.94 2.23
N TRP A 75 -3.27 9.28 3.12
CA TRP A 75 -3.33 9.59 4.56
C TRP A 75 -2.12 10.33 5.08
N ASN A 76 -1.24 10.79 4.19
CA ASN A 76 -0.02 11.54 4.54
C ASN A 76 0.85 10.78 5.55
N LEU A 77 1.15 9.54 5.19
CA LEU A 77 1.94 8.65 6.02
C LEU A 77 3.32 8.42 5.44
N ARG A 78 4.29 8.31 6.32
CA ARG A 78 5.58 7.73 6.00
C ARG A 78 5.52 6.29 6.51
N ILE A 79 5.76 5.32 5.62
CA ILE A 79 5.63 3.91 5.97
C ILE A 79 6.96 3.21 5.78
N PHE A 80 7.46 2.60 6.84
CA PHE A 80 8.61 1.71 6.76
C PHE A 80 8.12 0.27 6.70
N ILE A 81 8.71 -0.51 5.79
CA ILE A 81 8.48 -1.94 5.72
C ILE A 81 9.77 -2.63 6.17
N LEU A 82 9.70 -3.33 7.29
CA LEU A 82 10.83 -4.11 7.76
C LEU A 82 10.71 -5.53 7.21
N ASN A 83 11.66 -5.89 6.36
CA ASN A 83 11.71 -7.20 5.73
C ASN A 83 12.85 -7.98 6.36
N ASN A 84 12.51 -9.05 7.06
CA ASN A 84 13.52 -9.92 7.67
C ASN A 84 13.65 -11.27 6.95
N ARG A 85 13.10 -11.36 5.76
CA ARG A 85 13.07 -12.62 5.03
C ARG A 85 14.45 -13.09 4.59
N ASP A 86 15.34 -12.15 4.31
CA ASP A 86 16.71 -12.44 3.88
C ASP A 86 17.67 -12.32 5.06
N THR A 87 18.92 -12.69 4.83
CA THR A 87 19.96 -12.74 5.86
C THR A 87 20.30 -11.39 6.48
N GLY A 88 19.76 -10.31 5.96
CA GLY A 88 19.92 -8.99 6.55
C GLY A 88 18.57 -8.31 6.66
N ASN A 89 18.28 -7.73 7.81
CA ASN A 89 17.09 -6.92 7.95
C ASN A 89 17.16 -5.75 6.99
N ARG A 90 16.15 -5.65 6.11
CA ARG A 90 16.08 -4.58 5.13
C ARG A 90 14.90 -3.69 5.46
N LEU A 91 15.17 -2.41 5.60
CA LEU A 91 14.15 -1.41 5.86
C LEU A 91 13.87 -0.65 4.57
N ILE A 92 12.62 -0.70 4.11
CA ILE A 92 12.19 -0.03 2.89
C ILE A 92 11.29 1.12 3.30
N GLU A 93 11.59 2.31 2.80
CA GLU A 93 10.85 3.51 3.14
C GLU A 93 9.91 3.92 2.01
N PHE A 94 8.65 4.23 2.35
CA PHE A 94 7.68 4.84 1.44
C PHE A 94 7.29 6.20 2.02
N ILE A 95 7.33 7.23 1.19
CA ILE A 95 6.90 8.58 1.57
C ILE A 95 5.82 9.05 0.60
N PRO A 96 4.96 10.00 1.03
CA PRO A 96 3.96 10.56 0.13
C PRO A 96 4.62 11.27 -1.06
N LEU A 97 3.90 11.30 -2.17
CA LEU A 97 4.36 11.97 -3.37
C LEU A 97 4.69 13.45 -3.11
N SER A 98 3.96 14.08 -2.22
CA SER A 98 4.20 15.47 -1.82
C SER A 98 5.48 15.65 -1.02
N GLY A 99 6.04 14.59 -0.48
CA GLY A 99 7.19 14.65 0.41
C GLY A 99 6.87 15.02 1.84
N GLN A 100 5.60 15.31 2.14
CA GLN A 100 5.18 15.74 3.47
C GLN A 100 4.29 14.67 4.10
N TYR A 101 4.54 14.36 5.35
CA TYR A 101 3.76 13.37 6.08
C TYR A 101 3.49 13.85 7.50
N GLN A 102 2.38 13.38 8.06
CA GLN A 102 1.95 13.73 9.41
C GLN A 102 2.32 12.66 10.43
N LYS A 103 2.54 11.43 9.97
CA LYS A 103 2.72 10.30 10.86
C LYS A 103 3.65 9.29 10.21
N THR A 104 4.48 8.65 11.00
CA THR A 104 5.34 7.56 10.57
C THR A 104 4.86 6.27 11.19
N ILE A 105 4.67 5.24 10.37
CA ILE A 105 4.27 3.91 10.84
C ILE A 105 5.24 2.88 10.28
N CYS A 106 5.28 1.73 10.91
CA CYS A 106 6.15 0.65 10.50
C CYS A 106 5.37 -0.65 10.41
N LEU A 107 5.57 -1.38 9.32
CA LEU A 107 4.98 -2.69 9.10
C LEU A 107 6.09 -3.72 8.98
N TYR A 108 5.78 -4.94 9.39
CA TYR A 108 6.67 -6.09 9.31
C TYR A 108 6.21 -6.97 8.17
N TRP A 109 7.11 -7.34 7.27
CA TRP A 109 6.79 -8.23 6.16
C TRP A 109 7.62 -9.50 6.26
N THR A 110 6.94 -10.65 6.31
CA THR A 110 7.57 -11.94 6.50
C THR A 110 7.54 -12.82 5.23
N GLY A 111 7.30 -12.20 4.07
CA GLY A 111 7.31 -12.92 2.81
C GLY A 111 5.96 -13.30 2.25
N GLY A 112 4.92 -13.15 3.01
CA GLY A 112 3.54 -13.43 2.57
C GLY A 112 2.55 -12.86 3.55
N HIS A 113 3.04 -12.12 4.52
CA HIS A 113 2.20 -11.60 5.57
C HIS A 113 2.72 -10.25 6.05
N TYR A 114 1.82 -9.32 6.27
CA TYR A 114 2.12 -8.03 6.87
C TYR A 114 1.56 -7.97 8.27
N GLU A 115 2.32 -7.37 9.18
CA GLU A 115 1.88 -7.13 10.54
C GLU A 115 2.26 -5.71 10.96
N PRO A 116 1.43 -5.03 11.77
CA PRO A 116 1.80 -3.72 12.28
C PRO A 116 2.86 -3.88 13.37
N ILE A 117 3.86 -3.01 13.34
CA ILE A 117 4.82 -2.93 14.42
C ILE A 117 4.28 -1.91 15.41
N LYS A 118 3.91 -2.40 16.57
CA LYS A 118 3.32 -1.59 17.64
C LYS A 118 4.45 -1.07 18.52
N THR A 119 4.49 0.22 18.67
CA THR A 119 5.50 0.87 19.54
C THR A 119 4.86 1.57 20.69
#